data_ce7577ffde42338bf1be7f01a8493d43
#
_entry.id   ce7577ffde42338bf1be7f01a8493d43
#
_cell.length_a   1.000
_cell.length_b   1.000
_cell.length_c   1.000
_cell.angle_alpha   90.00
_cell.angle_beta   90.00
_cell.angle_gamma   90.00
#
_symmetry.space_group_name_H-M   'P 1'
#
loop_
_entity.id
_entity.type
_entity.pdbx_description
1 polymer ?
#
loop_
_entity_poly.entity_id
_entity_poly.type
_entity_poly.pdbx_seq_one_letter_code
_entity_poly.pdbx_strand_id
1 'polypeptide(L)'
;NAITNCQNKTHCLGWVMSNEYEEFMNSQRNKTKKPKSGSKVFEKASYSKLNNKQKENYNFHRLASLLASFGFNCIWLNDDVHGADLLALSTEGDVFKIQLKRRLTFDKKNMGKDLYVAFPSDDGFYIYLHDEALKLFIDKYKTTASWNDKGIYHSTTKYNSMSEYFINEESESISF
;
A
#
# COMPACT_ATOMS: atom_id res chain seq x y z
N ASN A 1 37.05 -12.10 -64.35
CA ASN A 1 37.74 -11.54 -63.18
C ASN A 1 36.96 -10.34 -62.66
N ALA A 2 35.94 -10.60 -61.91
CA ALA A 2 35.27 -9.60 -61.12
C ALA A 2 34.46 -10.30 -60.00
N ILE A 3 35.16 -10.72 -58.96
CA ILE A 3 34.58 -11.13 -57.70
C ILE A 3 35.44 -10.49 -56.59
N THR A 4 35.14 -9.30 -56.17
CA THR A 4 35.55 -8.70 -54.90
C THR A 4 34.83 -7.38 -54.78
N ASN A 5 33.73 -7.36 -54.06
CA ASN A 5 33.30 -6.26 -53.20
C ASN A 5 31.84 -6.44 -52.73
N CYS A 6 31.67 -7.32 -51.77
CA CYS A 6 30.40 -7.42 -51.11
C CYS A 6 30.58 -7.71 -49.60
N GLN A 7 31.57 -7.08 -48.95
CA GLN A 7 31.79 -7.24 -47.51
C GLN A 7 31.64 -5.94 -46.69
N ASN A 8 31.25 -4.81 -47.32
CA ASN A 8 31.20 -3.52 -46.58
C ASN A 8 29.82 -2.88 -46.44
N LYS A 9 28.71 -3.54 -46.84
CA LYS A 9 27.38 -2.93 -46.73
C LYS A 9 26.75 -3.06 -45.33
N THR A 10 27.09 -4.09 -44.57
CA THR A 10 26.54 -4.28 -43.20
C THR A 10 27.20 -3.34 -42.19
N HIS A 11 28.44 -2.94 -42.37
CA HIS A 11 29.11 -1.99 -41.46
C HIS A 11 28.66 -0.56 -41.69
N CYS A 12 28.35 -0.16 -42.91
CA CYS A 12 27.83 1.17 -43.23
C CYS A 12 26.38 1.36 -42.72
N LEU A 13 25.54 0.34 -42.83
CA LEU A 13 24.16 0.42 -42.33
C LEU A 13 24.10 0.56 -40.80
N GLY A 14 24.96 -0.18 -40.08
CA GLY A 14 25.05 -0.07 -38.62
C GLY A 14 25.54 1.30 -38.16
N TRP A 15 26.47 1.91 -38.90
CA TRP A 15 27.00 3.25 -38.58
C TRP A 15 25.99 4.36 -38.90
N VAL A 16 25.28 4.26 -40.02
CA VAL A 16 24.22 5.20 -40.39
C VAL A 16 23.05 5.14 -39.39
N MET A 17 22.62 3.92 -39.02
CA MET A 17 21.57 3.74 -38.04
C MET A 17 21.95 4.29 -36.64
N SER A 18 23.21 4.15 -36.24
CA SER A 18 23.67 4.74 -34.95
C SER A 18 23.69 6.26 -34.99
N ASN A 19 24.05 6.88 -36.12
CA ASN A 19 24.05 8.33 -36.27
C ASN A 19 22.62 8.89 -36.26
N GLU A 20 21.69 8.30 -36.99
CA GLU A 20 20.26 8.69 -36.98
C GLU A 20 19.63 8.53 -35.61
N TYR A 21 19.96 7.46 -34.88
CA TYR A 21 19.52 7.26 -33.51
C TYR A 21 20.08 8.36 -32.56
N GLU A 22 21.36 8.66 -32.66
CA GLU A 22 22.01 9.73 -31.88
C GLU A 22 21.41 11.12 -32.20
N GLU A 23 21.15 11.42 -33.47
CA GLU A 23 20.49 12.66 -33.87
C GLU A 23 19.04 12.73 -33.36
N PHE A 24 18.30 11.61 -33.42
CA PHE A 24 16.95 11.53 -32.87
C PHE A 24 16.99 11.76 -31.34
N MET A 25 17.86 11.09 -30.61
CA MET A 25 17.99 11.23 -29.17
C MET A 25 18.43 12.65 -28.78
N ASN A 26 19.33 13.28 -29.52
CA ASN A 26 19.72 14.66 -29.29
C ASN A 26 18.59 15.65 -29.60
N SER A 27 17.78 15.40 -30.62
CA SER A 27 16.58 16.18 -30.93
C SER A 27 15.54 16.12 -29.78
N GLN A 28 15.39 14.96 -29.15
CA GLN A 28 14.50 14.80 -28.00
C GLN A 28 15.07 15.47 -26.73
N ARG A 29 16.37 15.38 -26.48
CA ARG A 29 17.05 16.10 -25.39
C ARG A 29 16.87 17.61 -25.50
N ASN A 30 16.90 18.16 -26.71
CA ASN A 30 16.69 19.59 -26.94
C ASN A 30 15.24 20.05 -26.83
N LYS A 31 14.27 19.11 -26.96
CA LYS A 31 12.83 19.38 -26.73
C LYS A 31 12.43 19.32 -25.26
N THR A 32 13.22 18.67 -24.41
CA THR A 32 12.99 18.73 -22.96
C THR A 32 13.35 20.15 -22.52
N LYS A 33 12.34 20.91 -22.07
CA LYS A 33 12.55 22.23 -21.47
C LYS A 33 13.67 22.10 -20.45
N LYS A 34 14.73 22.92 -20.58
CA LYS A 34 15.78 23.02 -19.55
C LYS A 34 15.12 23.04 -18.18
N PRO A 35 15.54 22.20 -17.23
CA PRO A 35 15.00 22.30 -15.88
C PRO A 35 15.17 23.76 -15.45
N LYS A 36 14.05 24.38 -15.02
CA LYS A 36 14.10 25.73 -14.46
C LYS A 36 15.17 25.72 -13.40
N SER A 37 16.13 26.64 -13.48
CA SER A 37 17.23 26.76 -12.55
C SER A 37 16.67 26.88 -11.12
N GLY A 38 16.88 25.85 -10.31
CA GLY A 38 16.34 25.70 -8.98
C GLY A 38 15.73 24.30 -8.85
N SER A 39 16.55 23.30 -8.49
CA SER A 39 16.04 22.00 -8.10
C SER A 39 15.13 22.21 -6.90
N LYS A 40 13.83 21.87 -7.04
CA LYS A 40 12.92 21.92 -5.92
C LYS A 40 13.26 20.77 -4.98
N VAL A 41 13.77 21.09 -3.82
CA VAL A 41 14.09 20.13 -2.77
C VAL A 41 12.82 19.82 -1.99
N PHE A 42 12.52 18.52 -1.83
CA PHE A 42 11.42 18.06 -0.99
C PHE A 42 12.00 17.41 0.26
N GLU A 43 11.64 17.95 1.41
CA GLU A 43 12.02 17.39 2.69
C GLU A 43 10.99 16.35 3.17
N LYS A 44 11.44 15.38 3.97
CA LYS A 44 10.57 14.37 4.58
C LYS A 44 9.57 15.07 5.51
N ALA A 45 8.28 14.91 5.23
CA ALA A 45 7.23 15.42 6.09
C ALA A 45 7.06 14.53 7.34
N SER A 46 6.89 15.15 8.50
CA SER A 46 6.46 14.44 9.70
C SER A 46 5.02 13.93 9.54
N TYR A 47 4.74 12.71 9.97
CA TYR A 47 3.39 12.13 9.93
C TYR A 47 2.33 13.01 10.61
N SER A 48 2.69 13.67 11.72
CA SER A 48 1.79 14.59 12.44
C SER A 48 1.31 15.77 11.60
N LYS A 49 2.13 16.25 10.65
CA LYS A 49 1.83 17.36 9.75
C LYS A 49 0.96 16.98 8.55
N LEU A 50 0.78 15.70 8.28
CA LEU A 50 -0.06 15.22 7.19
C LEU A 50 -1.53 15.50 7.48
N ASN A 51 -2.31 15.88 6.47
CA ASN A 51 -3.76 15.94 6.57
C ASN A 51 -4.39 14.52 6.62
N ASN A 52 -5.71 14.43 6.85
CA ASN A 52 -6.38 13.14 7.03
C ASN A 52 -6.23 12.24 5.80
N LYS A 53 -6.39 12.76 4.58
CA LYS A 53 -6.26 11.96 3.34
C LYS A 53 -4.81 11.53 3.09
N GLN A 54 -3.85 12.40 3.39
CA GLN A 54 -2.44 12.04 3.31
C GLN A 54 -2.06 10.94 4.32
N LYS A 55 -2.62 10.99 5.55
CA LYS A 55 -2.42 9.94 6.57
C LYS A 55 -3.02 8.61 6.14
N GLU A 56 -4.19 8.64 5.55
CA GLU A 56 -4.86 7.45 5.00
C GLU A 56 -4.00 6.81 3.89
N ASN A 57 -3.59 7.60 2.90
CA ASN A 57 -2.72 7.14 1.81
C ASN A 57 -1.38 6.61 2.35
N TYR A 58 -0.76 7.32 3.30
CA TYR A 58 0.49 6.91 3.93
C TYR A 58 0.35 5.54 4.61
N ASN A 59 -0.71 5.35 5.40
CA ASN A 59 -0.96 4.09 6.10
C ASN A 59 -1.28 2.96 5.12
N PHE A 60 -2.04 3.24 4.04
CA PHE A 60 -2.27 2.26 2.98
C PHE A 60 -0.96 1.77 2.36
N HIS A 61 -0.08 2.68 1.95
CA HIS A 61 1.18 2.29 1.32
C HIS A 61 2.11 1.54 2.26
N ARG A 62 2.13 1.89 3.55
CA ARG A 62 2.87 1.14 4.57
C ARG A 62 2.32 -0.28 4.74
N LEU A 63 1.00 -0.41 4.87
CA LEU A 63 0.34 -1.70 5.00
C LEU A 63 0.56 -2.56 3.75
N ALA A 64 0.35 -1.98 2.56
CA ALA A 64 0.54 -2.68 1.30
C ALA A 64 1.99 -3.15 1.10
N SER A 65 2.98 -2.34 1.50
CA SER A 65 4.39 -2.73 1.46
C SER A 65 4.68 -3.90 2.41
N LEU A 66 4.14 -3.85 3.63
CA LEU A 66 4.29 -4.92 4.60
C LEU A 66 3.62 -6.21 4.12
N LEU A 67 2.38 -6.15 3.63
CA LEU A 67 1.68 -7.32 3.11
C LEU A 67 2.35 -7.91 1.85
N ALA A 68 3.01 -7.08 1.05
CA ALA A 68 3.76 -7.54 -0.11
C ALA A 68 4.94 -8.44 0.29
N SER A 69 5.57 -8.23 1.46
CA SER A 69 6.64 -9.12 1.96
C SER A 69 6.12 -10.53 2.31
N PHE A 70 4.80 -10.67 2.53
CA PHE A 70 4.12 -11.96 2.72
C PHE A 70 3.45 -12.50 1.44
N GLY A 71 3.75 -11.89 0.27
CA GLY A 71 3.23 -12.35 -1.02
C GLY A 71 1.85 -11.81 -1.41
N PHE A 72 1.29 -10.84 -0.67
CA PHE A 72 0.00 -10.25 -1.01
C PHE A 72 0.12 -9.10 -2.01
N ASN A 73 -0.82 -9.04 -2.95
CA ASN A 73 -1.05 -7.87 -3.79
C ASN A 73 -2.24 -7.06 -3.27
N CYS A 74 -2.00 -5.80 -2.90
CA CYS A 74 -3.02 -4.93 -2.32
C CYS A 74 -3.63 -3.98 -3.36
N ILE A 75 -4.96 -3.93 -3.41
CA ILE A 75 -5.72 -3.04 -4.30
C ILE A 75 -6.52 -2.07 -3.43
N TRP A 76 -6.26 -0.76 -3.60
CA TRP A 76 -7.09 0.26 -2.98
C TRP A 76 -8.45 0.35 -3.65
N LEU A 77 -9.51 0.43 -2.86
CA LEU A 77 -10.88 0.60 -3.34
C LEU A 77 -11.25 2.08 -3.33
N ASN A 78 -11.82 2.56 -4.44
CA ASN A 78 -12.26 3.96 -4.54
C ASN A 78 -13.57 4.20 -3.78
N ASP A 79 -14.38 3.16 -3.65
CA ASP A 79 -15.68 3.18 -2.99
C ASP A 79 -15.72 2.18 -1.82
N ASP A 80 -16.62 2.42 -0.85
CA ASP A 80 -16.90 1.48 0.25
C ASP A 80 -17.56 0.20 -0.31
N VAL A 81 -16.79 -0.86 -0.41
CA VAL A 81 -17.29 -2.17 -0.82
C VAL A 81 -17.47 -3.04 0.42
N HIS A 82 -18.68 -3.08 0.96
CA HIS A 82 -19.03 -3.82 2.17
C HIS A 82 -18.18 -3.45 3.41
N GLY A 83 -17.70 -2.21 3.48
CA GLY A 83 -16.88 -1.72 4.58
C GLY A 83 -15.38 -1.83 4.36
N ALA A 84 -14.92 -2.43 3.26
CA ALA A 84 -13.51 -2.55 2.94
C ALA A 84 -12.97 -1.27 2.28
N ASP A 85 -11.77 -0.86 2.68
CA ASP A 85 -10.99 0.21 2.05
C ASP A 85 -9.99 -0.36 1.03
N LEU A 86 -9.59 -1.64 1.20
CA LEU A 86 -8.70 -2.33 0.27
C LEU A 86 -8.97 -3.84 0.24
N LEU A 87 -8.51 -4.48 -0.83
CA LEU A 87 -8.43 -5.94 -0.95
C LEU A 87 -6.96 -6.36 -0.89
N ALA A 88 -6.67 -7.44 -0.16
CA ALA A 88 -5.39 -8.12 -0.20
C ALA A 88 -5.58 -9.49 -0.87
N LEU A 89 -4.85 -9.72 -1.96
CA LEU A 89 -4.91 -10.94 -2.76
C LEU A 89 -3.65 -11.77 -2.48
N SER A 90 -3.83 -13.01 -2.03
CA SER A 90 -2.71 -13.94 -1.83
C SER A 90 -2.22 -14.49 -3.17
N THR A 91 -1.02 -15.08 -3.18
CA THR A 91 -0.49 -15.83 -4.34
C THR A 91 -1.30 -17.09 -4.64
N GLU A 92 -2.07 -17.60 -3.67
CA GLU A 92 -2.92 -18.78 -3.80
C GLU A 92 -4.32 -18.46 -4.34
N GLY A 93 -4.64 -17.16 -4.46
CA GLY A 93 -5.91 -16.68 -5.00
C GLY A 93 -6.95 -16.28 -3.95
N ASP A 94 -6.60 -16.31 -2.67
CA ASP A 94 -7.50 -15.86 -1.62
C ASP A 94 -7.62 -14.34 -1.64
N VAL A 95 -8.79 -13.83 -1.26
CA VAL A 95 -9.11 -12.41 -1.25
C VAL A 95 -9.60 -11.99 0.13
N PHE A 96 -8.85 -11.12 0.78
CA PHE A 96 -9.17 -10.59 2.10
C PHE A 96 -9.65 -9.15 2.01
N LYS A 97 -10.81 -8.88 2.59
CA LYS A 97 -11.40 -7.53 2.68
C LYS A 97 -10.84 -6.84 3.92
N ILE A 98 -10.16 -5.71 3.74
CA ILE A 98 -9.52 -5.01 4.85
C ILE A 98 -10.04 -3.59 4.95
N GLN A 99 -10.45 -3.19 6.15
CA GLN A 99 -10.77 -1.81 6.51
C GLN A 99 -9.60 -1.18 7.26
N LEU A 100 -9.12 -0.03 6.78
CA LEU A 100 -8.00 0.68 7.38
C LEU A 100 -8.49 1.70 8.41
N LYS A 101 -8.07 1.55 9.65
CA LYS A 101 -8.38 2.46 10.75
C LYS A 101 -7.10 3.11 11.29
N ARG A 102 -7.23 4.19 12.05
CA ARG A 102 -6.09 4.86 12.70
C ARG A 102 -5.77 4.29 14.09
N ARG A 103 -6.66 3.48 14.65
CA ARG A 103 -6.58 2.90 15.99
C ARG A 103 -7.51 1.70 16.11
N LEU A 104 -7.38 0.94 17.18
CA LEU A 104 -8.32 -0.15 17.48
C LEU A 104 -9.76 0.36 17.41
N THR A 105 -10.56 -0.28 16.59
CA THR A 105 -11.95 0.11 16.33
C THR A 105 -12.83 -1.11 16.14
N PHE A 106 -13.93 -1.16 16.89
CA PHE A 106 -15.03 -2.09 16.66
C PHE A 106 -16.28 -1.30 16.28
N ASP A 107 -17.01 -1.77 15.28
CA ASP A 107 -18.16 -1.08 14.72
C ASP A 107 -19.26 -2.09 14.40
N LYS A 108 -20.45 -1.95 15.01
CA LYS A 108 -21.59 -2.85 14.77
C LYS A 108 -21.94 -3.00 13.29
N LYS A 109 -21.71 -1.94 12.49
CA LYS A 109 -21.98 -2.00 11.05
C LYS A 109 -21.09 -2.98 10.29
N ASN A 110 -19.95 -3.40 10.87
CA ASN A 110 -19.01 -4.33 10.28
C ASN A 110 -19.32 -5.80 10.63
N MET A 111 -20.22 -6.04 11.56
CA MET A 111 -20.58 -7.41 11.95
C MET A 111 -21.16 -8.21 10.78
N GLY A 112 -20.78 -9.48 10.67
CA GLY A 112 -21.26 -10.39 9.64
C GLY A 112 -20.70 -10.14 8.24
N LYS A 113 -19.68 -9.28 8.07
CA LYS A 113 -19.17 -8.91 6.75
C LYS A 113 -17.90 -9.65 6.34
N ASP A 114 -17.38 -10.52 7.21
CA ASP A 114 -16.10 -11.16 6.96
C ASP A 114 -15.03 -10.12 6.58
N LEU A 115 -14.81 -9.18 7.50
CA LEU A 115 -14.02 -7.98 7.30
C LEU A 115 -12.86 -7.96 8.28
N TYR A 116 -11.66 -7.84 7.75
CA TYR A 116 -10.48 -7.57 8.53
C TYR A 116 -10.37 -6.07 8.82
N VAL A 117 -9.86 -5.73 9.98
CA VAL A 117 -9.56 -4.36 10.36
C VAL A 117 -8.06 -4.24 10.59
N ALA A 118 -7.42 -3.28 9.92
CA ALA A 118 -6.01 -2.99 10.09
C ALA A 118 -5.83 -1.60 10.69
N PHE A 119 -4.91 -1.44 11.66
CA PHE A 119 -4.50 -0.13 12.15
C PHE A 119 -3.00 -0.06 12.44
N PRO A 120 -2.37 1.11 12.22
CA PRO A 120 -0.92 1.26 12.34
C PRO A 120 -0.44 1.25 13.79
N SER A 121 0.74 0.72 13.99
CA SER A 121 1.63 0.92 15.12
C SER A 121 2.90 1.65 14.67
N ASP A 122 3.82 1.95 15.59
CA ASP A 122 5.06 2.67 15.28
C ASP A 122 5.90 1.89 14.27
N ASP A 123 6.02 0.58 14.45
CA ASP A 123 6.88 -0.35 13.72
C ASP A 123 6.14 -1.40 12.90
N GLY A 124 4.79 -1.38 12.86
CA GLY A 124 4.02 -2.37 12.13
C GLY A 124 2.53 -2.06 12.07
N PHE A 125 1.74 -3.11 11.98
CA PHE A 125 0.28 -3.04 11.96
C PHE A 125 -0.32 -4.12 12.85
N TYR A 126 -1.51 -3.83 13.38
CA TYR A 126 -2.43 -4.82 13.91
C TYR A 126 -3.44 -5.15 12.83
N ILE A 127 -3.63 -6.44 12.54
CA ILE A 127 -4.65 -6.93 11.59
C ILE A 127 -5.45 -8.00 12.29
N TYR A 128 -6.77 -7.87 12.31
CA TYR A 128 -7.65 -8.82 12.98
C TYR A 128 -8.98 -8.97 12.23
N LEU A 129 -9.53 -10.19 12.23
CA LEU A 129 -10.89 -10.43 11.78
C LEU A 129 -11.85 -9.78 12.77
N HIS A 130 -12.68 -8.85 12.27
CA HIS A 130 -13.51 -7.98 13.10
C HIS A 130 -14.37 -8.75 14.11
N ASP A 131 -15.11 -9.75 13.66
CA ASP A 131 -16.09 -10.44 14.50
C ASP A 131 -15.46 -11.38 15.52
N GLU A 132 -14.29 -11.95 15.21
CA GLU A 132 -13.56 -12.79 16.15
C GLU A 132 -12.93 -11.97 17.26
N ALA A 133 -12.22 -10.91 16.91
CA ALA A 133 -11.68 -10.00 17.90
C ALA A 133 -12.79 -9.33 18.70
N LEU A 134 -13.94 -9.00 18.08
CA LEU A 134 -15.09 -8.46 18.79
C LEU A 134 -15.54 -9.38 19.92
N LYS A 135 -15.63 -10.69 19.71
CA LYS A 135 -16.02 -11.67 20.74
C LYS A 135 -15.07 -11.64 21.94
N LEU A 136 -13.77 -11.49 21.73
CA LEU A 136 -12.77 -11.45 22.79
C LEU A 136 -12.84 -10.15 23.63
N PHE A 137 -13.29 -9.07 23.05
CA PHE A 137 -13.24 -7.76 23.68
C PHE A 137 -14.62 -7.20 24.09
N ILE A 138 -15.74 -7.84 23.69
CA ILE A 138 -17.08 -7.32 23.91
C ILE A 138 -17.38 -6.99 25.38
N ASP A 139 -16.90 -7.79 26.31
CA ASP A 139 -17.13 -7.58 27.75
C ASP A 139 -16.49 -6.29 28.28
N LYS A 140 -15.45 -5.79 27.64
CA LYS A 140 -14.75 -4.56 28.05
C LYS A 140 -15.51 -3.28 27.65
N TYR A 141 -16.31 -3.32 26.56
CA TYR A 141 -16.92 -2.11 26.03
C TYR A 141 -18.43 -2.18 25.79
N LYS A 142 -19.07 -3.34 25.99
CA LYS A 142 -20.53 -3.49 25.84
C LYS A 142 -21.35 -2.53 26.72
N THR A 143 -20.75 -2.04 27.83
CA THR A 143 -21.38 -1.09 28.74
C THR A 143 -21.03 0.37 28.43
N THR A 144 -20.18 0.64 27.44
CA THR A 144 -19.79 2.01 27.10
C THR A 144 -20.91 2.75 26.34
N ALA A 145 -21.10 4.02 26.63
CA ALA A 145 -22.08 4.84 25.94
C ALA A 145 -21.84 4.87 24.42
N SER A 146 -20.58 4.96 23.98
CA SER A 146 -20.28 5.00 22.55
C SER A 146 -20.69 3.72 21.81
N TRP A 147 -20.57 2.56 22.47
CA TRP A 147 -21.02 1.27 21.91
C TRP A 147 -22.55 1.18 21.88
N ASN A 148 -23.19 1.60 22.96
CA ASN A 148 -24.66 1.50 23.08
C ASN A 148 -25.37 2.50 22.17
N ASP A 149 -24.93 3.76 22.15
CA ASP A 149 -25.60 4.84 21.43
C ASP A 149 -25.21 4.87 19.93
N LYS A 150 -23.92 4.66 19.62
CA LYS A 150 -23.37 4.83 18.27
C LYS A 150 -22.98 3.51 17.59
N GLY A 151 -22.94 2.42 18.36
CA GLY A 151 -22.48 1.13 17.85
C GLY A 151 -20.98 1.05 17.56
N ILE A 152 -20.19 2.01 18.08
CA ILE A 152 -18.76 2.10 17.79
C ILE A 152 -17.96 2.18 19.07
N TYR A 153 -16.89 1.41 19.14
CA TYR A 153 -15.88 1.50 20.18
C TYR A 153 -14.51 1.80 19.60
N HIS A 154 -13.80 2.74 20.19
CA HIS A 154 -12.42 3.08 19.84
C HIS A 154 -11.53 3.01 21.06
N SER A 155 -10.30 2.53 20.88
CA SER A 155 -9.25 2.62 21.89
C SER A 155 -7.93 3.07 21.28
N THR A 156 -7.23 3.92 22.01
CA THR A 156 -5.83 4.25 21.76
C THR A 156 -4.88 3.37 22.59
N THR A 157 -5.43 2.66 23.57
CA THR A 157 -4.66 1.74 24.41
C THR A 157 -4.34 0.48 23.64
N LYS A 158 -3.07 0.12 23.58
CA LYS A 158 -2.62 -1.18 23.09
C LYS A 158 -2.92 -2.22 24.18
N TYR A 159 -3.75 -3.19 23.88
CA TYR A 159 -3.99 -4.30 24.79
C TYR A 159 -2.98 -5.40 24.56
N ASN A 160 -2.41 -5.96 25.62
CA ASN A 160 -1.49 -7.13 25.51
C ASN A 160 -2.15 -8.30 24.77
N SER A 161 -3.46 -8.46 24.93
CA SER A 161 -4.26 -9.46 24.20
C SER A 161 -4.40 -9.21 22.69
N MET A 162 -3.85 -8.11 22.15
CA MET A 162 -3.78 -7.86 20.70
C MET A 162 -2.42 -8.25 20.10
N SER A 163 -1.48 -8.74 20.90
CA SER A 163 -0.11 -9.07 20.42
C SER A 163 -0.12 -10.12 19.30
N GLU A 164 -1.04 -11.06 19.33
CA GLU A 164 -1.20 -12.10 18.30
C GLU A 164 -1.63 -11.55 16.91
N TYR A 165 -2.22 -10.34 16.88
CA TYR A 165 -2.67 -9.68 15.65
C TYR A 165 -1.65 -8.67 15.12
N PHE A 166 -0.48 -8.56 15.78
CA PHE A 166 0.55 -7.62 15.39
C PHE A 166 1.49 -8.24 14.37
N ILE A 167 1.76 -7.49 13.29
CA ILE A 167 2.74 -7.84 12.26
C ILE A 167 3.66 -6.67 11.95
N ASN A 168 4.91 -6.97 11.66
CA ASN A 168 5.93 -6.04 11.19
C ASN A 168 6.89 -6.73 10.20
N GLU A 169 7.96 -6.04 9.81
CA GLU A 169 8.95 -6.57 8.87
C GLU A 169 9.76 -7.76 9.42
N GLU A 170 9.77 -7.94 10.75
CA GLU A 170 10.47 -9.04 11.43
C GLU A 170 9.57 -10.27 11.63
N SER A 171 8.29 -10.17 11.33
CA SER A 171 7.33 -11.27 11.46
C SER A 171 7.61 -12.35 10.41
N GLU A 172 7.68 -13.61 10.82
CA GLU A 172 7.96 -14.75 9.93
C GLU A 172 6.70 -15.22 9.17
N SER A 173 5.51 -14.96 9.72
CA SER A 173 4.24 -15.38 9.15
C SER A 173 3.11 -14.42 9.50
N ILE A 174 2.03 -14.49 8.73
CA ILE A 174 0.78 -13.79 8.98
C ILE A 174 -0.38 -14.80 8.91
N SER A 175 -1.36 -14.64 9.77
CA SER A 175 -2.62 -15.42 9.73
C SER A 175 -3.79 -14.49 9.46
N PHE A 176 -4.62 -14.86 8.48
CA PHE A 176 -5.88 -14.23 8.15
C PHE A 176 -7.05 -15.14 8.51
#